data_bebda579b26540e7dcfd6831f09ac693
#
_entry.id   bebda579b26540e7dcfd6831f09ac693
#
_cell.length_a   1.000
_cell.length_b   1.000
_cell.length_c   1.000
_cell.angle_alpha   90.00
_cell.angle_beta   90.00
_cell.angle_gamma   90.00
#
_symmetry.space_group_name_H-M   'P 1'
#
loop_
_entity.id
_entity.type
_entity.pdbx_description
1 polymer ?
#
loop_
_entity_poly.entity_id
_entity_poly.type
_entity_poly.pdbx_seq_one_letter_code
_entity_poly.pdbx_strand_id
1 'polypeptide(L)'
;MLFRSVTGHVDGTGTITRWQRQGRDHVLEIAAPADVRRYVVFKGSITVDGISLTVAGVTRGGFRIWIIPHTWEVTALRERKVGDRVNLEADLLGKYVERFVGKGRERSAKGGDPKAEA
;
A
#
# COMPACT_ATOMS: atom_id res chain seq x y z
N MET A 1 -13.13 15.19 -2.98
CA MET A 1 -12.82 15.13 -2.69
C MET A 1 -12.08 15.10 -1.79
N LEU A 2 -12.02 14.99 -1.09
CA LEU A 2 -11.34 14.95 -0.23
C LEU A 2 -10.53 13.92 -0.08
N PHE A 3 -10.41 13.11 -0.85
CA PHE A 3 -9.57 12.12 -0.82
C PHE A 3 -8.23 12.46 -1.26
N ARG A 4 -7.96 13.70 -1.53
CA ARG A 4 -6.77 14.11 -2.00
C ARG A 4 -5.80 13.85 -0.95
N SER A 5 -4.68 13.37 -1.22
CA SER A 5 -3.65 13.16 -0.32
C SER A 5 -3.31 14.37 0.43
N VAL A 6 -3.09 14.24 1.66
CA VAL A 6 -2.76 15.34 2.48
C VAL A 6 -1.46 15.95 2.08
N THR A 7 -0.49 15.17 1.68
CA THR A 7 0.78 15.71 1.35
C THR A 7 0.85 16.10 -0.10
N GLY A 8 0.00 15.53 -0.90
CA GLY A 8 -0.01 15.84 -2.31
C GLY A 8 1.18 15.33 -3.08
N HIS A 9 2.02 14.52 -2.45
CA HIS A 9 3.18 14.00 -3.12
C HIS A 9 3.03 12.56 -3.52
N VAL A 10 3.26 12.25 -4.77
CA VAL A 10 3.21 10.89 -5.26
C VAL A 10 4.61 10.33 -5.21
N ASP A 11 4.82 9.27 -4.50
CA ASP A 11 6.13 8.66 -4.37
C ASP A 11 6.47 7.77 -5.56
N GLY A 12 5.50 7.30 -6.27
CA GLY A 12 5.76 6.46 -7.42
C GLY A 12 4.46 5.91 -7.95
N THR A 13 4.55 5.01 -8.91
CA THR A 13 3.36 4.38 -9.45
C THR A 13 3.50 2.90 -9.28
N GLY A 14 2.39 2.22 -9.18
CA GLY A 14 2.37 0.78 -9.10
C GLY A 14 1.41 0.24 -10.13
N THR A 15 1.35 -1.06 -10.23
CA THR A 15 0.48 -1.71 -11.19
C THR A 15 -0.36 -2.73 -10.44
N ILE A 16 -1.65 -2.74 -10.70
CA ILE A 16 -2.53 -3.71 -10.08
C ILE A 16 -2.25 -5.04 -10.75
N THR A 17 -1.79 -6.03 -9.99
CA THR A 17 -1.45 -7.32 -10.55
C THR A 17 -2.48 -8.37 -10.26
N ARG A 18 -3.34 -8.14 -9.30
CA ARG A 18 -4.34 -9.13 -8.98
C ARG A 18 -5.53 -8.47 -8.31
N TRP A 19 -6.73 -8.97 -8.57
CA TRP A 19 -7.93 -8.49 -7.93
C TRP A 19 -8.74 -9.71 -7.57
N GLN A 20 -9.23 -9.74 -6.36
CA GLN A 20 -9.97 -10.88 -5.90
C GLN A 20 -11.09 -10.43 -5.01
N ARG A 21 -12.25 -11.06 -5.14
CA ARG A 21 -13.35 -10.75 -4.26
C ARG A 21 -13.27 -11.66 -3.06
N GLN A 22 -13.54 -11.09 -1.87
CA GLN A 22 -13.54 -11.86 -0.66
C GLN A 22 -14.86 -11.51 0.00
N GLY A 23 -15.89 -12.28 -0.29
CA GLY A 23 -17.20 -11.98 0.21
C GLY A 23 -17.68 -10.69 -0.45
N ARG A 24 -17.90 -9.64 0.32
CA ARG A 24 -18.33 -8.41 -0.23
C ARG A 24 -17.16 -7.45 -0.36
N ASP A 25 -16.01 -7.82 0.12
CA ASP A 25 -14.85 -6.97 0.06
C ASP A 25 -14.02 -7.24 -1.17
N HIS A 26 -13.07 -6.38 -1.46
CA HIS A 26 -12.18 -6.56 -2.60
C HIS A 26 -10.75 -6.52 -2.11
N VAL A 27 -9.91 -7.38 -2.67
CA VAL A 27 -8.49 -7.39 -2.31
C VAL A 27 -7.70 -7.16 -3.58
N LEU A 28 -6.86 -6.17 -3.57
CA LEU A 28 -6.02 -5.89 -4.73
C LEU A 28 -4.56 -6.09 -4.36
N GLU A 29 -3.79 -6.65 -5.29
CA GLU A 29 -2.37 -6.76 -5.10
C GLU A 29 -1.75 -5.77 -6.06
N ILE A 30 -0.82 -5.00 -5.58
CA ILE A 30 -0.20 -3.95 -6.35
C ILE A 30 1.30 -4.14 -6.33
N ALA A 31 1.91 -4.15 -7.50
CA ALA A 31 3.35 -4.24 -7.60
C ALA A 31 3.88 -2.82 -7.49
N ALA A 32 4.90 -2.61 -6.73
CA ALA A 32 5.41 -1.27 -6.49
C ALA A 32 6.93 -1.25 -6.55
N PRO A 33 7.51 -0.11 -6.90
CA PRO A 33 8.96 -0.01 -6.99
C PRO A 33 9.58 -0.04 -5.59
N ALA A 34 10.83 -0.38 -5.54
CA ALA A 34 11.53 -0.49 -4.27
C ALA A 34 11.46 0.77 -3.43
N ASP A 35 11.51 1.91 -4.06
CA ASP A 35 11.46 3.16 -3.34
C ASP A 35 10.17 3.32 -2.53
N VAL A 36 9.09 2.75 -3.02
CA VAL A 36 7.83 2.84 -2.32
C VAL A 36 7.72 1.69 -1.36
N ARG A 37 8.12 0.48 -1.80
CA ARG A 37 7.98 -0.70 -0.96
C ARG A 37 8.64 -0.60 0.40
N ARG A 38 9.74 0.10 0.44
CA ARG A 38 10.45 0.20 1.71
C ARG A 38 9.68 0.93 2.78
N TYR A 39 8.65 1.68 2.43
CA TYR A 39 7.86 2.38 3.42
C TYR A 39 6.52 1.68 3.67
N VAL A 40 6.26 0.58 2.98
CA VAL A 40 4.99 -0.12 3.16
C VAL A 40 5.07 -1.01 4.38
N VAL A 41 4.14 -0.85 5.29
CA VAL A 41 4.13 -1.59 6.53
C VAL A 41 2.82 -2.31 6.70
N PHE A 42 2.88 -3.57 7.10
CA PHE A 42 1.69 -4.37 7.32
C PHE A 42 0.81 -3.67 8.36
N LYS A 43 -0.44 -3.52 8.04
CA LYS A 43 -1.42 -2.82 8.84
C LYS A 43 -1.23 -1.31 8.86
N GLY A 44 -0.25 -0.80 8.14
CA GLY A 44 -0.06 0.63 8.01
C GLY A 44 -0.94 1.15 6.89
N SER A 45 -0.80 2.40 6.55
CA SER A 45 -1.58 3.05 5.51
C SER A 45 -0.77 3.34 4.29
N ILE A 46 -1.43 3.33 3.15
CA ILE A 46 -0.80 3.75 1.93
C ILE A 46 -1.87 4.45 1.12
N THR A 47 -1.52 5.47 0.38
CA THR A 47 -2.46 6.18 -0.45
C THR A 47 -2.34 5.68 -1.89
N VAL A 48 -3.46 5.24 -2.44
CA VAL A 48 -3.51 4.70 -3.78
C VAL A 48 -4.47 5.58 -4.55
N ASP A 49 -3.99 6.27 -5.57
CA ASP A 49 -4.76 7.22 -6.36
C ASP A 49 -5.50 8.21 -5.46
N GLY A 50 -4.82 8.67 -4.42
CA GLY A 50 -5.41 9.66 -3.53
C GLY A 50 -6.29 9.11 -2.42
N ILE A 51 -6.44 7.79 -2.36
CA ILE A 51 -7.31 7.19 -1.35
C ILE A 51 -6.45 6.47 -0.33
N SER A 52 -6.65 6.78 0.95
CA SER A 52 -5.84 6.18 2.00
C SER A 52 -6.42 4.81 2.36
N LEU A 53 -5.60 3.79 2.27
CA LEU A 53 -6.06 2.44 2.50
C LEU A 53 -5.11 1.69 3.42
N THR A 54 -5.60 0.63 4.03
CA THR A 54 -4.79 -0.15 4.96
C THR A 54 -4.10 -1.28 4.22
N VAL A 55 -2.85 -1.48 4.53
CA VAL A 55 -2.06 -2.54 3.94
C VAL A 55 -2.42 -3.85 4.63
N ALA A 56 -2.99 -4.76 3.88
CA ALA A 56 -3.42 -6.04 4.42
C ALA A 56 -2.34 -7.11 4.33
N GLY A 57 -1.30 -6.87 3.58
CA GLY A 57 -0.21 -7.82 3.48
C GLY A 57 0.92 -7.24 2.65
N VAL A 58 2.12 -7.72 2.86
CA VAL A 58 3.26 -7.26 2.10
C VAL A 58 3.73 -8.45 1.27
N THR A 59 3.91 -8.24 -0.03
CA THR A 59 4.30 -9.32 -0.91
C THR A 59 5.71 -9.03 -1.40
N ARG A 60 6.32 -9.98 -2.08
CA ARG A 60 7.65 -9.82 -2.54
C ARG A 60 7.83 -8.62 -3.46
N GLY A 61 6.93 -8.38 -4.33
CA GLY A 61 7.05 -7.27 -5.25
C GLY A 61 6.16 -6.10 -4.95
N GLY A 62 5.41 -6.12 -3.87
CA GLY A 62 4.49 -5.04 -3.59
C GLY A 62 3.69 -5.28 -2.34
N PHE A 63 2.38 -5.10 -2.42
CA PHE A 63 1.56 -5.25 -1.25
C PHE A 63 0.11 -5.55 -1.62
N ARG A 64 -0.68 -5.90 -0.62
CA ARG A 64 -2.09 -6.17 -0.80
C ARG A 64 -2.87 -5.15 0.00
N ILE A 65 -3.98 -4.68 -0.54
CA ILE A 65 -4.86 -3.81 0.19
C ILE A 65 -6.22 -4.44 0.18
N TRP A 66 -6.97 -4.20 1.26
CA TRP A 66 -8.29 -4.79 1.43
C TRP A 66 -9.26 -3.63 1.40
N ILE A 67 -10.24 -3.68 0.53
CA ILE A 67 -11.16 -2.58 0.34
C ILE A 67 -12.57 -3.00 0.69
N ILE A 68 -13.19 -2.32 1.65
CA ILE A 68 -14.53 -2.66 2.07
C ILE A 68 -15.51 -2.13 1.04
N PRO A 69 -16.72 -2.66 1.01
CA PRO A 69 -17.67 -2.31 -0.01
C PRO A 69 -17.94 -0.82 -0.18
N HIS A 70 -18.08 -0.12 0.91
CA HIS A 70 -18.39 1.29 0.83
C HIS A 70 -17.27 2.06 0.10
N THR A 71 -16.03 1.79 0.45
CA THR A 71 -14.91 2.45 -0.18
C THR A 71 -14.85 2.10 -1.67
N TRP A 72 -15.12 0.84 -1.99
CA TRP A 72 -15.10 0.41 -3.36
C TRP A 72 -16.14 1.16 -4.18
N GLU A 73 -17.32 1.32 -3.62
CA GLU A 73 -18.41 1.97 -4.30
C GLU A 73 -18.25 3.46 -4.54
N VAL A 74 -17.67 4.15 -3.60
CA VAL A 74 -17.59 5.60 -3.70
C VAL A 74 -16.28 6.14 -4.25
N THR A 75 -15.36 5.27 -4.63
CA THR A 75 -14.09 5.75 -5.14
C THR A 75 -13.89 5.30 -6.56
N ALA A 76 -12.89 5.85 -7.21
CA ALA A 76 -12.62 5.49 -8.57
C ALA A 76 -11.92 4.15 -8.69
N LEU A 77 -11.59 3.52 -7.56
CA LEU A 77 -10.93 2.24 -7.59
C LEU A 77 -11.75 1.19 -8.31
N ARG A 78 -13.04 1.27 -8.23
CA ARG A 78 -13.89 0.28 -8.88
C ARG A 78 -13.76 0.33 -10.40
N GLU A 79 -13.19 1.41 -10.91
CA GLU A 79 -13.03 1.52 -12.35
C GLU A 79 -11.69 0.99 -12.80
N ARG A 80 -10.86 0.54 -11.87
CA ARG A 80 -9.56 0.01 -12.22
C ARG A 80 -9.65 -1.47 -12.45
N LYS A 81 -8.66 -2.00 -13.13
CA LYS A 81 -8.63 -3.43 -13.36
C LYS A 81 -7.18 -3.86 -13.38
N VAL A 82 -6.96 -5.16 -13.39
CA VAL A 82 -5.63 -5.73 -13.41
C VAL A 82 -4.90 -5.16 -14.63
N GLY A 83 -3.70 -4.71 -14.39
CA GLY A 83 -2.89 -4.09 -15.43
C GLY A 83 -2.87 -2.57 -15.36
N ASP A 84 -3.82 -1.97 -14.66
CA ASP A 84 -3.87 -0.52 -14.57
C ASP A 84 -2.80 0.00 -13.62
N ARG A 85 -2.34 1.20 -13.90
CA ARG A 85 -1.35 1.84 -13.08
C ARG A 85 -2.04 2.75 -12.09
N VAL A 86 -1.50 2.84 -10.91
CA VAL A 86 -2.06 3.69 -9.87
C VAL A 86 -0.95 4.51 -9.24
N ASN A 87 -1.28 5.68 -8.75
CA ASN A 87 -0.31 6.53 -8.08
C ASN A 87 -0.22 6.11 -6.63
N LEU A 88 0.98 6.01 -6.12
CA LEU A 88 1.21 5.55 -4.76
C LEU A 88 1.91 6.61 -3.93
N GLU A 89 1.47 6.72 -2.69
CA GLU A 89 2.09 7.64 -1.80
C GLU A 89 2.19 6.95 -0.45
N ALA A 90 3.37 6.75 0.05
CA ALA A 90 3.56 6.06 1.31
C ALA A 90 3.11 6.95 2.45
N ASP A 91 2.61 6.34 3.49
CA ASP A 91 2.13 7.08 4.63
C ASP A 91 3.28 7.86 5.23
N LEU A 92 3.00 9.09 5.59
CA LEU A 92 3.98 9.95 6.16
C LEU A 92 4.53 9.36 7.45
N LEU A 93 3.69 8.72 8.21
CA LEU A 93 4.09 8.12 9.45
C LEU A 93 5.09 6.99 9.18
N GLY A 94 4.88 6.24 8.12
CA GLY A 94 5.77 5.17 7.77
C GLY A 94 7.15 5.69 7.46
N LYS A 95 7.23 6.80 6.77
CA LYS A 95 8.49 7.38 6.40
C LYS A 95 9.21 7.87 7.65
N TYR A 96 8.45 8.45 8.56
CA TYR A 96 9.00 9.00 9.75
C TYR A 96 9.60 7.89 10.62
N VAL A 97 8.90 6.80 10.75
CA VAL A 97 9.36 5.69 11.56
C VAL A 97 10.61 5.09 10.95
N GLU A 98 10.66 4.97 9.67
CA GLU A 98 11.80 4.41 9.01
C GLU A 98 13.03 5.27 9.26
N ARG A 99 12.87 6.57 9.21
CA ARG A 99 13.96 7.48 9.40
C ARG A 99 14.47 7.43 10.83
N PHE A 100 13.56 7.36 11.77
CA PHE A 100 13.85 7.35 13.16
C PHE A 100 14.62 6.13 13.62
N VAL A 101 14.28 4.95 13.17
CA VAL A 101 14.92 3.75 13.59
C VAL A 101 15.80 3.16 12.51
N GLY A 102 16.16 3.94 11.56
CA GLY A 102 16.91 3.48 10.44
C GLY A 102 18.06 2.58 10.73
N LYS A 103 18.94 2.93 11.57
CA LYS A 103 20.02 2.12 11.88
C LYS A 103 19.69 0.93 12.68
N GLY A 104 18.82 1.07 13.61
CA GLY A 104 18.47 -0.01 14.44
C GLY A 104 17.72 -1.02 13.65
N ARG A 105 16.96 -0.54 12.68
CA ARG A 105 16.19 -1.34 11.93
C ARG A 105 16.93 -2.31 11.13
N GLU A 106 18.05 -2.00 10.66
CA GLU A 106 18.77 -2.88 9.88
C GLU A 106 19.06 -4.12 10.62
N ARG A 107 19.27 -4.09 11.85
CA ARG A 107 19.56 -5.24 12.62
C ARG A 107 18.31 -6.01 12.90
N SER A 108 17.28 -5.34 13.21
CA SER A 108 16.09 -6.03 13.55
C SER A 108 15.45 -6.59 12.34
N ALA A 109 15.65 -6.01 11.23
CA ALA A 109 15.03 -6.45 10.03
C ALA A 109 15.37 -7.88 9.72
N LYS A 110 16.48 -8.33 10.12
CA LYS A 110 16.80 -9.61 9.85
C LYS A 110 15.98 -10.55 10.57
N GLY A 111 15.56 -10.23 11.70
CA GLY A 111 14.79 -11.11 12.45
C GLY A 111 13.36 -11.08 12.18
N GLY A 112 12.84 -10.01 11.76
CA GLY A 112 11.46 -9.88 11.62
C GLY A 112 10.88 -10.26 10.35
N ASP A 113 11.62 -10.33 9.39
CA ASP A 113 11.10 -10.56 8.15
C ASP A 113 10.27 -11.66 7.81
N PRO A 114 10.50 -12.80 8.17
CA PRO A 114 9.76 -13.91 7.76
C PRO A 114 8.32 -13.71 7.94
N LYS A 115 7.94 -13.04 8.96
CA LYS A 115 6.63 -12.84 9.14
C LYS A 115 6.05 -11.98 8.20
N ALA A 116 6.67 -11.01 7.80
CA ALA A 116 6.12 -10.02 6.91
C ALA A 116 5.88 -10.63 5.59
N GLU A 117 6.55 -11.62 5.27
CA GLU A 117 6.40 -12.16 4.01
C GLU A 117 5.27 -13.03 3.87
N ALA A 118 4.75 -13.53 4.82
CA ALA A 118 3.64 -14.42 4.75
C ALA A 118 2.42 -13.86 4.11
#